data_eae4caa02a06fd0b3a314c21dd2fd7a4
#
_entry.id   eae4caa02a06fd0b3a314c21dd2fd7a4
#
_cell.length_a   1.000
_cell.length_b   1.000
_cell.length_c   1.000
_cell.angle_alpha   90.00
_cell.angle_beta   90.00
_cell.angle_gamma   90.00
#
_symmetry.space_group_name_H-M   'P 1'
#
loop_
_entity.id
_entity.type
_entity.pdbx_description
1 polymer ?
#
loop_
_entity_poly.entity_id
_entity_poly.type
_entity_poly.pdbx_seq_one_letter_code
_entity_poly.pdbx_strand_id
1 'polypeptide(L)'
;SRRGMAVWSLEYRRVGDAGGGWPGTFRDAAAGADHVRELAGRFPLDTGRIALSGHSAGGHLALWLAGRHNLPESAPLYSKTPIRPLGVVALAGIADLGDYSQGSGGCNRAVEPLMGGMPAGVPDRYAQADPIRLLPLGVPLRLVQGELDPIVPTEQARRMAEAAARAGDRVDIMPIPGEGHFDVVDPGSRSWQAAADALEEILSP
;
A
#
# COMPACT_ATOMS: atom_id res chain seq x y z
N SER A 1 18.18 3.72 9.36
CA SER A 1 18.35 4.78 8.34
C SER A 1 19.10 5.96 8.91
N ARG A 2 19.61 6.88 8.05
CA ARG A 2 20.27 8.13 8.51
C ARG A 2 19.31 9.09 9.21
N ARG A 3 18.00 8.88 9.05
CA ARG A 3 16.92 9.67 9.65
C ARG A 3 16.38 9.09 10.97
N GLY A 4 17.12 8.18 11.61
CA GLY A 4 16.71 7.60 12.89
C GLY A 4 15.58 6.58 12.84
N MET A 5 15.07 6.25 11.65
CA MET A 5 14.03 5.24 11.46
C MET A 5 14.61 3.85 11.26
N ALA A 6 14.08 2.84 11.92
CA ALA A 6 14.30 1.44 11.56
C ALA A 6 13.45 1.11 10.31
N VAL A 7 14.01 0.29 9.41
CA VAL A 7 13.30 -0.16 8.20
C VAL A 7 13.19 -1.67 8.23
N TRP A 8 11.96 -2.16 8.13
CA TRP A 8 11.64 -3.56 7.95
C TRP A 8 11.09 -3.77 6.53
N SER A 9 11.89 -4.37 5.63
CA SER A 9 11.51 -4.63 4.25
C SER A 9 10.93 -6.04 4.14
N LEU A 10 9.73 -6.13 3.55
CA LEU A 10 9.03 -7.40 3.38
C LEU A 10 9.34 -8.00 2.01
N GLU A 11 9.55 -9.32 1.98
CA GLU A 11 9.42 -10.13 0.78
C GLU A 11 8.09 -10.89 0.83
N TYR A 12 7.46 -11.06 -0.31
CA TYR A 12 6.17 -11.76 -0.45
C TYR A 12 6.14 -12.53 -1.78
N ARG A 13 5.43 -13.63 -1.81
CA ARG A 13 5.25 -14.41 -3.04
C ARG A 13 4.50 -13.59 -4.09
N ARG A 14 5.03 -13.58 -5.28
CA ARG A 14 4.48 -12.85 -6.43
C ARG A 14 3.61 -13.77 -7.26
N VAL A 15 2.89 -13.19 -8.20
CA VAL A 15 2.25 -13.95 -9.29
C VAL A 15 3.31 -14.75 -10.03
N GLY A 16 3.07 -16.06 -10.17
CA GLY A 16 4.04 -17.01 -10.75
C GLY A 16 4.82 -17.82 -9.72
N ASP A 17 4.98 -17.34 -8.49
CA ASP A 17 5.56 -18.14 -7.41
C ASP A 17 4.55 -19.18 -6.90
N ALA A 18 5.05 -20.32 -6.40
CA ALA A 18 4.20 -21.36 -5.82
C ALA A 18 3.38 -20.80 -4.65
N GLY A 19 2.06 -20.73 -4.80
CA GLY A 19 1.14 -20.16 -3.82
C GLY A 19 1.09 -18.62 -3.79
N GLY A 20 1.73 -17.94 -4.75
CA GLY A 20 1.58 -16.49 -4.96
C GLY A 20 0.20 -16.13 -5.54
N GLY A 21 -0.11 -14.84 -5.61
CA GLY A 21 -1.45 -14.37 -5.92
C GLY A 21 -2.39 -14.46 -4.72
N TRP A 22 -3.70 -14.40 -5.00
CA TRP A 22 -4.74 -14.51 -3.98
C TRP A 22 -4.84 -15.93 -3.39
N PRO A 23 -4.87 -16.10 -2.07
CA PRO A 23 -4.65 -15.09 -1.02
C PRO A 23 -3.18 -15.03 -0.56
N GLY A 24 -2.26 -15.77 -1.20
CA GLY A 24 -0.89 -16.00 -0.73
C GLY A 24 -0.07 -14.73 -0.59
N THR A 25 -0.03 -13.89 -1.64
CA THR A 25 0.67 -12.59 -1.61
C THR A 25 0.23 -11.71 -0.43
N PHE A 26 -1.07 -11.64 -0.20
CA PHE A 26 -1.65 -10.84 0.89
C PHE A 26 -1.35 -11.42 2.27
N ARG A 27 -1.36 -12.76 2.40
CA ARG A 27 -0.98 -13.45 3.64
C ARG A 27 0.47 -13.22 4.00
N ASP A 28 1.36 -13.24 3.00
CA ASP A 28 2.78 -12.99 3.24
C ASP A 28 3.02 -11.54 3.69
N ALA A 29 2.42 -10.57 3.00
CA ALA A 29 2.49 -9.17 3.40
C ALA A 29 1.93 -8.95 4.81
N ALA A 30 0.79 -9.58 5.12
CA ALA A 30 0.18 -9.53 6.44
C ALA A 30 1.07 -10.11 7.53
N ALA A 31 1.59 -11.32 7.31
CA ALA A 31 2.47 -11.98 8.26
C ALA A 31 3.77 -11.20 8.49
N GLY A 32 4.37 -10.70 7.40
CA GLY A 32 5.58 -9.88 7.48
C GLY A 32 5.36 -8.57 8.25
N ALA A 33 4.23 -7.89 8.04
CA ALA A 33 3.90 -6.67 8.77
C ALA A 33 3.64 -6.97 10.26
N ASP A 34 2.88 -8.02 10.56
CA ASP A 34 2.55 -8.39 11.95
C ASP A 34 3.79 -8.91 12.74
N HIS A 35 4.80 -9.48 12.05
CA HIS A 35 6.05 -9.97 12.64
C HIS A 35 6.88 -8.86 13.32
N VAL A 36 6.65 -7.61 13.03
CA VAL A 36 7.34 -6.49 13.69
C VAL A 36 7.19 -6.53 15.22
N ARG A 37 6.11 -7.13 15.74
CA ARG A 37 5.91 -7.31 17.19
C ARG A 37 6.92 -8.28 17.79
N GLU A 38 7.27 -9.33 17.05
CA GLU A 38 8.30 -10.30 17.48
C GLU A 38 9.69 -9.64 17.41
N LEU A 39 9.94 -8.84 16.36
CA LEU A 39 11.19 -8.09 16.23
C LEU A 39 11.38 -7.09 17.37
N ALA A 40 10.32 -6.47 17.88
CA ALA A 40 10.39 -5.57 19.02
C ALA A 40 10.84 -6.27 20.33
N GLY A 41 10.67 -7.58 20.44
CA GLY A 41 11.25 -8.36 21.52
C GLY A 41 12.77 -8.56 21.43
N ARG A 42 13.36 -8.28 20.26
CA ARG A 42 14.80 -8.48 19.97
C ARG A 42 15.56 -7.18 19.71
N PHE A 43 14.85 -6.14 19.26
CA PHE A 43 15.41 -4.84 18.88
C PHE A 43 14.64 -3.73 19.61
N PRO A 44 15.26 -2.58 19.89
CA PRO A 44 14.61 -1.46 20.54
C PRO A 44 13.68 -0.71 19.54
N LEU A 45 12.58 -1.36 19.17
CA LEU A 45 11.57 -0.83 18.27
C LEU A 45 10.36 -0.35 19.07
N ASP A 46 9.86 0.81 18.71
CA ASP A 46 8.58 1.32 19.20
C ASP A 46 7.44 0.85 18.27
N THR A 47 6.71 -0.18 18.70
CA THR A 47 5.58 -0.73 17.93
C THR A 47 4.35 0.17 17.93
N GLY A 48 4.32 1.22 18.74
CA GLY A 48 3.31 2.29 18.68
C GLY A 48 3.60 3.32 17.59
N ARG A 49 4.81 3.30 17.01
CA ARG A 49 5.27 4.26 15.99
C ARG A 49 5.68 3.56 14.71
N ILE A 50 4.71 3.04 13.98
CA ILE A 50 4.91 2.33 12.72
C ILE A 50 4.24 3.12 11.60
N ALA A 51 4.96 3.38 10.52
CA ALA A 51 4.41 3.84 9.25
C ALA A 51 4.59 2.76 8.19
N LEU A 52 3.65 2.68 7.27
CA LEU A 52 3.75 1.78 6.12
C LEU A 52 4.14 2.57 4.87
N SER A 53 5.02 1.98 4.07
CA SER A 53 5.39 2.56 2.78
C SER A 53 5.65 1.48 1.76
N GLY A 54 5.47 1.82 0.50
CA GLY A 54 5.77 0.93 -0.61
C GLY A 54 5.58 1.61 -1.95
N HIS A 55 6.23 1.04 -2.96
CA HIS A 55 6.17 1.52 -4.33
C HIS A 55 5.30 0.62 -5.20
N SER A 56 4.47 1.20 -6.06
CA SER A 56 3.68 0.46 -7.06
C SER A 56 2.80 -0.62 -6.40
N ALA A 57 3.02 -1.90 -6.68
CA ALA A 57 2.39 -3.03 -5.99
C ALA A 57 2.67 -3.02 -4.47
N GLY A 58 3.86 -2.60 -4.05
CA GLY A 58 4.16 -2.39 -2.62
C GLY A 58 3.36 -1.25 -2.00
N GLY A 59 3.08 -0.18 -2.77
CA GLY A 59 2.18 0.91 -2.38
C GLY A 59 0.74 0.43 -2.20
N HIS A 60 0.28 -0.44 -3.10
CA HIS A 60 -0.99 -1.14 -2.96
C HIS A 60 -1.05 -1.94 -1.65
N LEU A 61 -0.03 -2.78 -1.39
CA LEU A 61 0.01 -3.59 -0.17
C LEU A 61 0.12 -2.73 1.10
N ALA A 62 0.82 -1.60 1.07
CA ALA A 62 0.90 -0.68 2.22
C ALA A 62 -0.47 -0.07 2.56
N LEU A 63 -1.22 0.40 1.54
CA LEU A 63 -2.58 0.89 1.71
C LEU A 63 -3.52 -0.22 2.21
N TRP A 64 -3.44 -1.41 1.61
CA TRP A 64 -4.23 -2.57 2.01
C TRP A 64 -3.96 -2.99 3.46
N LEU A 65 -2.70 -3.05 3.88
CA LEU A 65 -2.31 -3.39 5.25
C LEU A 65 -2.93 -2.43 6.28
N ALA A 66 -3.03 -1.14 5.97
CA ALA A 66 -3.68 -0.17 6.84
C ALA A 66 -5.19 -0.43 6.96
N GLY A 67 -5.84 -0.91 5.89
CA GLY A 67 -7.28 -1.20 5.85
C GLY A 67 -7.69 -2.58 6.39
N ARG A 68 -6.74 -3.48 6.70
CA ARG A 68 -7.03 -4.87 7.12
C ARG A 68 -7.97 -5.00 8.31
N HIS A 69 -8.02 -4.01 9.17
CA HIS A 69 -8.90 -4.02 10.34
C HIS A 69 -10.39 -3.93 9.98
N ASN A 70 -10.71 -3.52 8.76
CA ASN A 70 -12.08 -3.44 8.23
C ASN A 70 -12.54 -4.76 7.57
N LEU A 71 -11.67 -5.77 7.50
CA LEU A 71 -12.05 -7.07 6.96
C LEU A 71 -13.01 -7.78 7.92
N PRO A 72 -14.11 -8.38 7.42
CA PRO A 72 -15.01 -9.15 8.25
C PRO A 72 -14.35 -10.43 8.77
N GLU A 73 -14.79 -10.94 9.92
CA GLU A 73 -14.21 -12.14 10.54
C GLU A 73 -14.26 -13.39 9.65
N SER A 74 -15.23 -13.44 8.74
CA SER A 74 -15.35 -14.52 7.75
C SER A 74 -14.33 -14.45 6.61
N ALA A 75 -13.60 -13.34 6.47
CA ALA A 75 -12.66 -13.14 5.37
C ALA A 75 -11.41 -14.01 5.56
N PRO A 76 -10.90 -14.68 4.50
CA PRO A 76 -9.69 -15.51 4.58
C PRO A 76 -8.41 -14.73 4.89
N LEU A 77 -8.46 -13.38 4.83
CA LEU A 77 -7.37 -12.47 5.18
C LEU A 77 -7.61 -11.74 6.51
N TYR A 78 -8.69 -12.09 7.23
CA TYR A 78 -8.99 -11.50 8.53
C TYR A 78 -7.88 -11.78 9.56
N SER A 79 -7.65 -10.81 10.42
CA SER A 79 -6.84 -10.95 11.63
C SER A 79 -7.52 -10.20 12.76
N LYS A 80 -7.59 -10.82 13.93
CA LYS A 80 -8.15 -10.18 15.13
C LYS A 80 -7.30 -8.99 15.60
N THR A 81 -6.00 -9.05 15.35
CA THR A 81 -5.03 -8.06 15.84
C THR A 81 -4.05 -7.64 14.72
N PRO A 82 -4.53 -7.06 13.60
CA PRO A 82 -3.63 -6.59 12.57
C PRO A 82 -2.75 -5.46 13.10
N ILE A 83 -1.57 -5.26 12.48
CA ILE A 83 -0.76 -4.08 12.77
C ILE A 83 -1.58 -2.80 12.49
N ARG A 84 -1.45 -1.80 13.36
CA ARG A 84 -2.11 -0.50 13.20
C ARG A 84 -1.04 0.56 13.01
N PRO A 85 -0.81 1.04 11.77
CA PRO A 85 0.18 2.08 11.52
C PRO A 85 -0.31 3.44 11.98
N LEU A 86 0.61 4.39 12.17
CA LEU A 86 0.31 5.81 12.35
C LEU A 86 -0.05 6.51 11.04
N GLY A 87 0.35 5.95 9.90
CA GLY A 87 0.03 6.48 8.58
C GLY A 87 0.64 5.64 7.46
N VAL A 88 0.31 6.02 6.23
CA VAL A 88 0.80 5.37 5.01
C VAL A 88 1.42 6.40 4.07
N VAL A 89 2.60 6.09 3.53
CA VAL A 89 3.20 6.82 2.41
C VAL A 89 3.26 5.88 1.21
N ALA A 90 2.33 6.02 0.28
CA ALA A 90 2.26 5.21 -0.94
C ALA A 90 2.96 5.94 -2.10
N LEU A 91 3.97 5.31 -2.69
CA LEU A 91 4.73 5.81 -3.82
C LEU A 91 4.20 5.18 -5.09
N ALA A 92 3.58 5.96 -5.96
CA ALA A 92 2.93 5.48 -7.19
C ALA A 92 2.08 4.22 -6.94
N GLY A 93 1.30 4.22 -5.85
CA GLY A 93 0.57 3.05 -5.36
C GLY A 93 -0.70 2.77 -6.17
N ILE A 94 -0.99 1.49 -6.40
CA ILE A 94 -2.25 1.06 -7.03
C ILE A 94 -3.31 1.02 -5.93
N ALA A 95 -4.28 1.92 -5.96
CA ALA A 95 -5.26 2.11 -4.89
C ALA A 95 -6.66 1.56 -5.22
N ASP A 96 -6.96 1.42 -6.51
CA ASP A 96 -8.21 0.85 -7.04
C ASP A 96 -7.85 -0.26 -8.04
N LEU A 97 -7.74 -1.51 -7.55
CA LEU A 97 -7.41 -2.67 -8.37
C LEU A 97 -8.47 -2.91 -9.46
N GLY A 98 -9.73 -2.68 -9.11
CA GLY A 98 -10.83 -2.89 -10.02
C GLY A 98 -10.72 -2.00 -11.26
N ASP A 99 -10.46 -0.72 -11.07
CA ASP A 99 -10.23 0.25 -12.14
C ASP A 99 -8.91 -0.03 -12.87
N TYR A 100 -7.83 -0.24 -12.12
CA TYR A 100 -6.50 -0.50 -12.69
C TYR A 100 -6.48 -1.74 -13.59
N SER A 101 -7.27 -2.78 -13.28
CA SER A 101 -7.38 -3.99 -14.09
C SER A 101 -7.96 -3.77 -15.50
N GLN A 102 -8.63 -2.64 -15.73
CA GLN A 102 -9.23 -2.32 -17.04
C GLN A 102 -8.21 -1.73 -18.02
N GLY A 103 -7.03 -1.34 -17.55
CA GLY A 103 -5.97 -0.79 -18.39
C GLY A 103 -5.33 -1.88 -19.29
N SER A 104 -4.65 -1.42 -20.35
CA SER A 104 -4.04 -2.29 -21.37
C SER A 104 -2.53 -2.55 -21.17
N GLY A 105 -1.90 -1.87 -20.22
CA GLY A 105 -0.47 -2.01 -19.94
C GLY A 105 -0.07 -3.37 -19.36
N GLY A 106 1.22 -3.68 -19.36
CA GLY A 106 1.73 -4.95 -18.83
C GLY A 106 1.40 -5.16 -17.34
N CYS A 107 1.56 -4.10 -16.53
CA CYS A 107 1.27 -4.16 -15.11
C CYS A 107 -0.24 -4.25 -14.81
N ASN A 108 -1.09 -3.62 -15.64
CA ASN A 108 -2.55 -3.76 -15.52
C ASN A 108 -2.98 -5.23 -15.66
N ARG A 109 -2.40 -5.94 -16.64
CA ARG A 109 -2.70 -7.36 -16.87
C ARG A 109 -2.23 -8.29 -15.74
N ALA A 110 -1.36 -7.83 -14.84
CA ALA A 110 -0.95 -8.60 -13.68
C ALA A 110 -2.03 -8.71 -12.59
N VAL A 111 -3.05 -7.84 -12.62
CA VAL A 111 -4.13 -7.83 -11.61
C VAL A 111 -4.99 -9.08 -11.72
N GLU A 112 -5.36 -9.50 -12.92
CA GLU A 112 -6.19 -10.70 -13.10
C GLU A 112 -5.52 -11.97 -12.52
N PRO A 113 -4.28 -12.33 -12.85
CA PRO A 113 -3.61 -13.47 -12.23
C PRO A 113 -3.33 -13.27 -10.74
N LEU A 114 -3.12 -12.03 -10.26
CA LEU A 114 -3.00 -11.75 -8.83
C LEU A 114 -4.28 -12.12 -8.09
N MET A 115 -5.42 -11.73 -8.62
CA MET A 115 -6.72 -11.94 -7.99
C MET A 115 -7.36 -13.30 -8.35
N GLY A 116 -6.82 -13.98 -9.37
CA GLY A 116 -7.36 -15.22 -9.91
C GLY A 116 -8.67 -15.03 -10.67
N GLY A 117 -8.87 -13.84 -11.26
CA GLY A 117 -9.99 -13.46 -12.08
C GLY A 117 -10.26 -11.96 -12.08
N MET A 118 -11.06 -11.51 -13.04
CA MET A 118 -11.51 -10.12 -13.14
C MET A 118 -12.57 -9.77 -12.07
N PRO A 119 -12.81 -8.48 -11.76
CA PRO A 119 -13.74 -8.05 -10.69
C PRO A 119 -15.12 -8.69 -10.75
N ALA A 120 -15.68 -8.86 -11.95
CA ALA A 120 -17.01 -9.47 -12.12
C ALA A 120 -17.03 -10.96 -11.80
N GLY A 121 -15.89 -11.68 -11.98
CA GLY A 121 -15.77 -13.10 -11.72
C GLY A 121 -15.46 -13.48 -10.28
N VAL A 122 -14.77 -12.59 -9.56
CA VAL A 122 -14.31 -12.82 -8.18
C VAL A 122 -14.52 -11.59 -7.27
N PRO A 123 -15.76 -11.04 -7.20
CA PRO A 123 -16.04 -9.76 -6.55
C PRO A 123 -15.64 -9.74 -5.07
N ASP A 124 -15.78 -10.86 -4.35
CA ASP A 124 -15.44 -10.98 -2.94
C ASP A 124 -13.94 -10.83 -2.66
N ARG A 125 -13.11 -11.24 -3.63
CA ARG A 125 -11.66 -11.08 -3.50
C ARG A 125 -11.26 -9.60 -3.63
N TYR A 126 -11.84 -8.89 -4.59
CA TYR A 126 -11.63 -7.44 -4.73
C TYR A 126 -12.19 -6.68 -3.54
N ALA A 127 -13.33 -7.08 -2.97
CA ALA A 127 -13.86 -6.47 -1.76
C ALA A 127 -12.89 -6.54 -0.58
N GLN A 128 -12.02 -7.55 -0.54
CA GLN A 128 -11.07 -7.78 0.54
C GLN A 128 -9.65 -7.29 0.24
N ALA A 129 -9.27 -7.19 -1.03
CA ALA A 129 -7.90 -6.88 -1.45
C ALA A 129 -7.72 -5.46 -1.96
N ASP A 130 -8.80 -4.80 -2.37
CA ASP A 130 -8.74 -3.48 -2.98
C ASP A 130 -8.78 -2.39 -1.91
N PRO A 131 -7.70 -1.59 -1.74
CA PRO A 131 -7.61 -0.60 -0.66
C PRO A 131 -8.77 0.40 -0.63
N ILE A 132 -9.22 0.85 -1.81
CA ILE A 132 -10.33 1.82 -1.90
C ILE A 132 -11.66 1.25 -1.34
N ARG A 133 -11.82 -0.08 -1.31
CA ARG A 133 -12.98 -0.77 -0.75
C ARG A 133 -12.91 -0.99 0.76
N LEU A 134 -11.72 -0.75 1.34
CA LEU A 134 -11.47 -0.89 2.77
C LEU A 134 -11.51 0.45 3.52
N LEU A 135 -11.91 1.52 2.86
CA LEU A 135 -12.06 2.84 3.49
C LEU A 135 -13.19 2.87 4.53
N PRO A 136 -13.07 3.66 5.63
CA PRO A 136 -11.89 4.48 5.97
C PRO A 136 -10.73 3.64 6.50
N LEU A 137 -9.48 4.02 6.14
CA LEU A 137 -8.28 3.36 6.70
C LEU A 137 -7.99 3.83 8.13
N GLY A 138 -8.52 4.98 8.51
CA GLY A 138 -8.44 5.55 9.85
C GLY A 138 -7.07 6.15 10.21
N VAL A 139 -6.23 6.40 9.21
CA VAL A 139 -4.88 6.95 9.38
C VAL A 139 -4.56 7.96 8.28
N PRO A 140 -3.62 8.91 8.49
CA PRO A 140 -3.16 9.81 7.44
C PRO A 140 -2.55 9.07 6.25
N LEU A 141 -2.92 9.50 5.04
CA LEU A 141 -2.41 8.98 3.79
C LEU A 141 -1.60 10.06 3.06
N ARG A 142 -0.40 9.71 2.62
CA ARG A 142 0.46 10.52 1.76
C ARG A 142 0.66 9.76 0.45
N LEU A 143 0.12 10.28 -0.65
CA LEU A 143 0.16 9.64 -1.96
C LEU A 143 1.18 10.38 -2.83
N VAL A 144 2.41 9.89 -2.87
CA VAL A 144 3.51 10.48 -3.67
C VAL A 144 3.41 9.93 -5.09
N GLN A 145 3.24 10.83 -6.05
CA GLN A 145 2.96 10.44 -7.43
C GLN A 145 3.75 11.30 -8.43
N GLY A 146 4.56 10.65 -9.27
CA GLY A 146 5.18 11.32 -10.42
C GLY A 146 4.13 11.67 -11.48
N GLU A 147 4.11 12.91 -11.95
CA GLU A 147 3.11 13.36 -12.93
C GLU A 147 3.29 12.73 -14.31
N LEU A 148 4.49 12.25 -14.63
CA LEU A 148 4.81 11.58 -15.90
C LEU A 148 4.82 10.05 -15.79
N ASP A 149 4.17 9.49 -14.76
CA ASP A 149 4.10 8.03 -14.55
C ASP A 149 3.27 7.34 -15.65
N PRO A 150 3.89 6.54 -16.54
CA PRO A 150 3.18 5.85 -17.62
C PRO A 150 2.64 4.48 -17.19
N ILE A 151 2.92 4.04 -15.97
CA ILE A 151 2.60 2.69 -15.46
C ILE A 151 1.42 2.74 -14.50
N VAL A 152 1.51 3.58 -13.47
CA VAL A 152 0.39 3.84 -12.54
C VAL A 152 -0.08 5.27 -12.76
N PRO A 153 -1.22 5.45 -13.45
CA PRO A 153 -1.75 6.78 -13.74
C PRO A 153 -2.02 7.57 -12.46
N THR A 154 -1.81 8.90 -12.51
CA THR A 154 -2.14 9.84 -11.41
C THR A 154 -3.59 9.73 -10.96
N GLU A 155 -4.44 9.20 -11.83
CA GLU A 155 -5.84 8.92 -11.56
C GLU A 155 -6.04 7.96 -10.38
N GLN A 156 -5.13 6.99 -10.16
CA GLN A 156 -5.18 6.08 -9.02
C GLN A 156 -5.06 6.84 -7.69
N ALA A 157 -4.12 7.77 -7.60
CA ALA A 157 -3.97 8.63 -6.42
C ALA A 157 -5.19 9.55 -6.24
N ARG A 158 -5.70 10.15 -7.32
CA ARG A 158 -6.87 11.03 -7.29
C ARG A 158 -8.13 10.31 -6.81
N ARG A 159 -8.42 9.13 -7.37
CA ARG A 159 -9.57 8.30 -6.97
C ARG A 159 -9.50 7.90 -5.50
N MET A 160 -8.31 7.47 -5.05
CA MET A 160 -8.10 7.13 -3.63
C MET A 160 -8.33 8.35 -2.74
N ALA A 161 -7.76 9.49 -3.09
CA ALA A 161 -7.89 10.70 -2.28
C ALA A 161 -9.36 11.17 -2.17
N GLU A 162 -10.09 11.17 -3.27
CA GLU A 162 -11.51 11.53 -3.27
C GLU A 162 -12.36 10.56 -2.44
N ALA A 163 -12.11 9.26 -2.56
CA ALA A 163 -12.84 8.26 -1.80
C ALA A 163 -12.50 8.30 -0.31
N ALA A 164 -11.21 8.43 0.03
CA ALA A 164 -10.71 8.53 1.40
C ALA A 164 -11.26 9.78 2.11
N ALA A 165 -11.24 10.94 1.44
CA ALA A 165 -11.81 12.17 1.99
C ALA A 165 -13.32 12.05 2.25
N ARG A 166 -14.07 11.41 1.33
CA ARG A 166 -15.50 11.13 1.55
C ARG A 166 -15.76 10.17 2.71
N ALA A 167 -14.82 9.26 2.98
CA ALA A 167 -14.87 8.32 4.09
C ALA A 167 -14.40 8.93 5.43
N GLY A 168 -13.85 10.16 5.42
CA GLY A 168 -13.37 10.88 6.60
C GLY A 168 -11.89 10.69 6.91
N ASP A 169 -11.11 10.06 6.03
CA ASP A 169 -9.66 9.94 6.18
C ASP A 169 -8.95 11.25 5.79
N ARG A 170 -7.81 11.51 6.45
CA ARG A 170 -6.89 12.57 6.05
C ARG A 170 -6.00 12.07 4.91
N VAL A 171 -6.04 12.74 3.78
CA VAL A 171 -5.29 12.34 2.60
C VAL A 171 -4.68 13.55 1.91
N ASP A 172 -3.40 13.43 1.55
CA ASP A 172 -2.68 14.42 0.77
C ASP A 172 -2.06 13.73 -0.46
N ILE A 173 -2.37 14.25 -1.64
CA ILE A 173 -1.66 13.89 -2.87
C ILE A 173 -0.45 14.80 -2.97
N MET A 174 0.70 14.21 -3.24
CA MET A 174 1.98 14.88 -3.46
C MET A 174 2.41 14.67 -4.92
N PRO A 175 1.87 15.45 -5.87
CA PRO A 175 2.24 15.33 -7.27
C PRO A 175 3.63 15.92 -7.48
N ILE A 176 4.50 15.18 -8.18
CA ILE A 176 5.88 15.59 -8.42
C ILE A 176 6.07 15.85 -9.92
N PRO A 177 6.15 17.13 -10.33
CA PRO A 177 6.28 17.49 -11.73
C PRO A 177 7.54 16.93 -12.38
N GLY A 178 7.41 16.37 -13.59
CA GLY A 178 8.54 15.90 -14.40
C GLY A 178 9.14 14.57 -13.97
N GLU A 179 8.58 13.90 -12.96
CA GLU A 179 9.01 12.57 -12.51
C GLU A 179 8.02 11.48 -12.92
N GLY A 180 8.52 10.28 -13.16
CA GLY A 180 7.76 9.11 -13.57
C GLY A 180 7.74 8.00 -12.52
N HIS A 181 7.44 6.78 -12.97
CA HIS A 181 7.19 5.63 -12.07
C HIS A 181 8.37 5.24 -11.19
N PHE A 182 9.58 5.26 -11.75
CA PHE A 182 10.77 4.80 -11.03
C PHE A 182 11.56 5.92 -10.36
N ASP A 183 11.28 7.17 -10.69
CA ASP A 183 11.91 8.30 -9.99
C ASP A 183 11.53 8.30 -8.51
N VAL A 184 10.31 7.86 -8.18
CA VAL A 184 9.82 7.80 -6.78
C VAL A 184 10.63 6.88 -5.86
N VAL A 185 11.49 6.03 -6.41
CA VAL A 185 12.40 5.14 -5.64
C VAL A 185 13.88 5.48 -5.84
N ASP A 186 14.20 6.52 -6.61
CA ASP A 186 15.55 7.05 -6.70
C ASP A 186 15.86 7.97 -5.51
N PRO A 187 16.86 7.64 -4.66
CA PRO A 187 17.23 8.48 -3.52
C PRO A 187 17.63 9.93 -3.87
N GLY A 188 17.98 10.20 -5.12
CA GLY A 188 18.30 11.53 -5.63
C GLY A 188 17.10 12.36 -6.08
N SER A 189 15.92 11.76 -6.18
CA SER A 189 14.71 12.41 -6.70
C SER A 189 13.99 13.27 -5.66
N ARG A 190 13.14 14.17 -6.14
CA ARG A 190 12.25 14.96 -5.29
C ARG A 190 11.14 14.10 -4.67
N SER A 191 10.66 13.10 -5.42
CA SER A 191 9.67 12.14 -4.91
C SER A 191 10.19 11.36 -3.71
N TRP A 192 11.43 10.88 -3.76
CA TRP A 192 12.06 10.19 -2.64
C TRP A 192 12.19 11.11 -1.42
N GLN A 193 12.64 12.35 -1.64
CA GLN A 193 12.76 13.32 -0.56
C GLN A 193 11.39 13.60 0.08
N ALA A 194 10.36 13.86 -0.73
CA ALA A 194 9.00 14.08 -0.26
C ALA A 194 8.45 12.89 0.54
N ALA A 195 8.70 11.66 0.08
CA ALA A 195 8.29 10.46 0.79
C ALA A 195 9.02 10.30 2.13
N ALA A 196 10.33 10.57 2.15
CA ALA A 196 11.13 10.48 3.37
C ALA A 196 10.70 11.52 4.42
N ASP A 197 10.39 12.75 4.00
CA ASP A 197 9.89 13.82 4.86
C ASP A 197 8.50 13.49 5.40
N ALA A 198 7.61 12.95 4.56
CA ALA A 198 6.29 12.49 4.98
C ALA A 198 6.35 11.35 6.01
N LEU A 199 7.30 10.41 5.86
CA LEU A 199 7.52 9.35 6.85
C LEU A 199 8.04 9.92 8.19
N GLU A 200 8.94 10.89 8.15
CA GLU A 200 9.40 11.57 9.36
C GLU A 200 8.25 12.31 10.06
N GLU A 201 7.42 13.05 9.31
CA GLU A 201 6.25 13.73 9.86
C GLU A 201 5.29 12.75 10.55
N ILE A 202 4.94 11.64 9.90
CA ILE A 202 4.04 10.61 10.45
C ILE A 202 4.62 9.97 11.72
N LEU A 203 5.94 9.76 11.75
CA LEU A 203 6.64 9.12 12.86
C LEU A 203 7.13 10.11 13.93
N SER A 204 6.94 11.41 13.74
CA SER A 204 7.28 12.40 14.77
C SER A 204 6.36 12.30 15.97
N PRO A 205 6.88 12.60 17.19
CA PRO A 205 6.08 12.60 18.43
C PRO A 205 4.94 13.60 18.40
#